data_79493d5e40572b3f0c676cc55f39117b
#
_entry.id   79493d5e40572b3f0c676cc55f39117b
#
_cell.length_a   1.000
_cell.length_b   1.000
_cell.length_c   1.000
_cell.angle_alpha   90.00
_cell.angle_beta   90.00
_cell.angle_gamma   90.00
#
_symmetry.space_group_name_H-M   'P 1'
#
loop_
_entity.id
_entity.type
_entity.pdbx_description
1 polymer ?
#
loop_
_entity_poly.entity_id
_entity_poly.type
_entity_poly.pdbx_seq_one_letter_code
_entity_poly.pdbx_strand_id
1 'polypeptide(L)'
;NSKVKIPTTISGNGTTVAKGNNNSFSLSNLADGTYTVTSTFSAAWATSPRSGISKSYSFTFQFKIDSTAPTMNNVSTSSTGKYTNSSTYVYASDSMSGVDAIYMKTPGSSSYGNMGTSTTVSSSGTNGLYSFYAKDKAGNISRTYFLYLDTVKPTGTIKNSNGAEITGSYTNQAFSYSATDSGSGISYLQYKKPGSSSWLTYTS
;
A
#
# COMPACT_ATOMS: atom_id res chain seq x y z
N ASN A 1 -12.18 41.03 34.05
CA ASN A 1 -11.96 39.57 33.99
C ASN A 1 -10.65 39.31 33.25
N SER A 2 -9.50 39.39 33.92
CA SER A 2 -8.24 38.91 33.35
C SER A 2 -8.27 37.38 33.28
N LYS A 3 -8.24 36.83 32.09
CA LYS A 3 -8.12 35.39 31.89
C LYS A 3 -6.77 34.92 32.42
N VAL A 4 -6.77 33.93 33.31
CA VAL A 4 -5.53 33.31 33.81
C VAL A 4 -4.80 32.69 32.63
N LYS A 5 -3.57 33.10 32.41
CA LYS A 5 -2.68 32.51 31.37
C LYS A 5 -1.94 31.35 32.01
N ILE A 6 -2.02 30.18 31.37
CA ILE A 6 -1.40 28.95 31.86
C ILE A 6 -0.11 28.69 31.07
N PRO A 7 1.04 28.62 31.75
CA PRO A 7 2.29 28.22 31.12
C PRO A 7 2.13 26.84 30.48
N THR A 8 2.36 26.77 29.19
CA THR A 8 2.21 25.51 28.40
C THR A 8 3.46 25.28 27.57
N THR A 9 3.93 24.05 27.57
CA THR A 9 5.03 23.58 26.73
C THR A 9 4.54 22.43 25.86
N ILE A 10 4.82 22.49 24.57
CA ILE A 10 4.57 21.44 23.63
C ILE A 10 5.90 20.92 23.10
N SER A 11 6.19 19.65 23.28
CA SER A 11 7.44 19.03 22.89
C SER A 11 7.17 17.74 22.11
N GLY A 12 8.03 17.42 21.15
CA GLY A 12 7.99 16.20 20.39
C GLY A 12 9.33 16.00 19.67
N ASN A 13 9.64 14.76 19.31
CA ASN A 13 10.89 14.39 18.61
C ASN A 13 12.15 14.95 19.31
N GLY A 14 12.15 14.98 20.65
CA GLY A 14 13.27 15.49 21.45
C GLY A 14 13.41 17.00 21.55
N THR A 15 12.49 17.78 20.97
CA THR A 15 12.55 19.25 20.95
C THR A 15 11.28 19.91 21.50
N THR A 16 11.39 21.14 21.98
CA THR A 16 10.23 21.98 22.28
C THR A 16 9.78 22.70 21.02
N VAL A 17 8.57 22.43 20.56
CA VAL A 17 7.99 23.01 19.33
C VAL A 17 7.15 24.26 19.60
N ALA A 18 6.62 24.40 20.82
CA ALA A 18 5.94 25.63 21.27
C ALA A 18 6.02 25.78 22.76
N LYS A 19 6.17 27.00 23.23
CA LYS A 19 6.17 27.34 24.65
C LYS A 19 5.59 28.76 24.87
N GLY A 20 4.75 28.92 25.86
CA GLY A 20 4.17 30.22 26.18
C GLY A 20 3.09 30.17 27.25
N ASN A 21 2.51 31.29 27.52
CA ASN A 21 1.44 31.48 28.50
C ASN A 21 0.09 31.78 27.81
N ASN A 22 -0.09 31.22 26.62
CA ASN A 22 -1.28 31.43 25.82
C ASN A 22 -2.34 30.34 26.09
N ASN A 23 -3.60 30.69 25.93
CA ASN A 23 -4.71 29.76 26.05
C ASN A 23 -4.92 28.91 24.76
N SER A 24 -4.21 29.25 23.70
CA SER A 24 -4.22 28.54 22.44
C SER A 24 -2.86 28.61 21.74
N PHE A 25 -2.53 27.56 20.99
CA PHE A 25 -1.33 27.48 20.15
C PHE A 25 -1.76 27.01 18.77
N SER A 26 -1.27 27.70 17.75
CA SER A 26 -1.36 27.21 16.37
C SER A 26 -0.08 26.47 16.05
N LEU A 27 -0.18 25.22 15.66
CA LEU A 27 0.93 24.36 15.29
C LEU A 27 0.80 24.03 13.80
N SER A 28 1.84 24.32 13.05
CA SER A 28 1.91 24.03 11.61
C SER A 28 3.23 23.33 11.29
N ASN A 29 3.23 22.54 10.23
CA ASN A 29 4.44 21.87 9.73
C ASN A 29 5.15 20.98 10.76
N LEU A 30 4.38 20.31 11.62
CA LEU A 30 4.94 19.35 12.56
C LEU A 30 5.33 18.07 11.77
N ALA A 31 6.53 17.58 12.04
CA ALA A 31 6.98 16.29 11.53
C ALA A 31 6.19 15.14 12.18
N ASP A 32 6.19 13.98 11.52
CA ASP A 32 5.61 12.76 12.08
C ASP A 32 6.24 12.45 13.44
N GLY A 33 5.40 12.10 14.41
CA GLY A 33 5.88 11.81 15.77
C GLY A 33 4.82 11.95 16.85
N THR A 34 5.25 11.68 18.07
CA THR A 34 4.42 11.86 19.28
C THR A 34 4.77 13.17 19.97
N TYR A 35 3.76 13.97 20.22
CA TYR A 35 3.88 15.27 20.88
C TYR A 35 3.22 15.23 22.24
N THR A 36 3.90 15.83 23.22
CA THR A 36 3.43 15.94 24.60
C THR A 36 3.12 17.39 24.90
N VAL A 37 1.92 17.64 25.38
CA VAL A 37 1.50 18.95 25.88
C VAL A 37 1.52 18.89 27.40
N THR A 38 2.32 19.77 28.04
CA THR A 38 2.37 19.90 29.48
C THR A 38 1.97 21.34 29.86
N SER A 39 0.94 21.45 30.66
CA SER A 39 0.50 22.73 31.23
C SER A 39 0.66 22.68 32.72
N THR A 40 1.29 23.74 33.24
CA THR A 40 1.53 23.88 34.69
C THR A 40 0.94 25.20 35.15
N PHE A 41 0.20 25.18 36.24
CA PHE A 41 -0.25 26.39 36.91
C PHE A 41 0.05 26.33 38.39
N SER A 42 0.33 27.46 38.94
CA SER A 42 0.61 27.62 40.36
C SER A 42 -0.40 28.58 41.00
N ALA A 43 -0.97 28.17 42.09
CA ALA A 43 -1.79 29.04 42.94
C ALA A 43 -0.97 29.42 44.16
N ALA A 44 -0.91 30.72 44.44
CA ALA A 44 -0.24 31.24 45.61
C ALA A 44 -1.21 32.08 46.45
N TRP A 45 -1.13 31.93 47.76
CA TRP A 45 -1.84 32.79 48.70
C TRP A 45 -1.00 34.05 49.00
N ALA A 46 -1.53 35.21 48.62
CA ALA A 46 -0.87 36.48 48.80
C ALA A 46 -1.20 37.17 50.14
N THR A 47 -2.15 36.65 50.93
CA THR A 47 -2.63 37.28 52.15
C THR A 47 -2.26 36.47 53.38
N SER A 48 -1.80 37.20 54.43
CA SER A 48 -1.50 36.67 55.75
C SER A 48 -2.75 36.00 56.38
N PRO A 49 -2.62 34.84 57.07
CA PRO A 49 -1.36 34.20 57.53
C PRO A 49 -0.82 33.16 56.50
N ARG A 50 -1.33 33.09 55.29
CA ARG A 50 -0.96 32.07 54.27
C ARG A 50 -0.02 32.62 53.19
N SER A 51 0.52 33.80 53.36
CA SER A 51 1.48 34.41 52.47
C SER A 51 2.70 33.48 52.26
N GLY A 52 3.13 33.31 51.02
CA GLY A 52 4.27 32.46 50.66
C GLY A 52 3.93 31.00 50.47
N ILE A 53 2.69 30.56 50.72
CA ILE A 53 2.25 29.18 50.37
C ILE A 53 1.85 29.16 48.90
N SER A 54 2.52 28.33 48.10
CA SER A 54 2.16 28.07 46.71
C SER A 54 1.98 26.59 46.48
N LYS A 55 1.08 26.25 45.59
CA LYS A 55 0.88 24.88 45.11
C LYS A 55 0.83 24.87 43.59
N SER A 56 1.65 24.02 43.01
CA SER A 56 1.69 23.83 41.55
C SER A 56 0.94 22.56 41.15
N TYR A 57 0.23 22.63 40.04
CA TYR A 57 -0.49 21.54 39.41
C TYR A 57 -0.05 21.45 37.97
N SER A 58 0.20 20.21 37.48
CA SER A 58 0.52 19.96 36.10
C SER A 58 -0.45 18.95 35.54
N PHE A 59 -0.82 19.13 34.30
CA PHE A 59 -1.50 18.11 33.53
C PHE A 59 -0.78 17.93 32.18
N THR A 60 -0.78 16.69 31.69
CA THR A 60 -0.08 16.31 30.48
C THR A 60 -1.01 15.44 29.63
N PHE A 61 -1.03 15.71 28.32
CA PHE A 61 -1.67 14.85 27.33
C PHE A 61 -0.78 14.73 26.09
N GLN A 62 -1.05 13.71 25.27
CA GLN A 62 -0.27 13.45 24.06
C GLN A 62 -1.18 13.45 22.83
N PHE A 63 -0.62 13.84 21.70
CA PHE A 63 -1.18 13.63 20.38
C PHE A 63 -0.09 13.13 19.42
N LYS A 64 -0.51 12.53 18.33
CA LYS A 64 0.40 11.99 17.31
C LYS A 64 0.12 12.65 15.97
N ILE A 65 1.17 12.93 15.23
CA ILE A 65 1.13 13.37 13.83
C ILE A 65 1.66 12.21 12.99
N ASP A 66 0.92 11.87 11.97
CA ASP A 66 1.29 10.93 10.94
C ASP A 66 0.82 11.47 9.60
N SER A 67 1.75 11.79 8.72
CA SER A 67 1.52 12.29 7.36
C SER A 67 2.04 11.31 6.30
N THR A 68 2.54 10.15 6.74
CA THR A 68 3.12 9.12 5.87
C THR A 68 2.04 8.13 5.43
N ALA A 69 1.85 8.01 4.12
CA ALA A 69 0.87 7.07 3.58
C ALA A 69 1.36 5.61 3.69
N PRO A 70 0.44 4.64 3.88
CA PRO A 70 0.79 3.23 3.94
C PRO A 70 1.36 2.70 2.62
N THR A 71 2.16 1.64 2.71
CA THR A 71 2.75 0.94 1.57
C THR A 71 2.08 -0.42 1.40
N MET A 72 1.75 -0.78 0.16
CA MET A 72 1.17 -2.08 -0.15
C MET A 72 2.23 -3.10 -0.59
N ASN A 73 1.98 -4.36 -0.28
CA ASN A 73 2.87 -5.49 -0.50
C ASN A 73 2.25 -6.52 -1.45
N ASN A 74 3.10 -7.25 -2.18
CA ASN A 74 2.77 -8.28 -3.17
C ASN A 74 2.03 -7.76 -4.42
N VAL A 75 2.02 -6.46 -4.64
CA VAL A 75 1.44 -5.75 -5.77
C VAL A 75 2.47 -4.80 -6.39
N SER A 76 2.17 -4.22 -7.54
CA SER A 76 3.08 -3.33 -8.29
C SER A 76 2.51 -1.93 -8.39
N THR A 77 3.38 -0.94 -8.49
CA THR A 77 3.00 0.44 -8.85
C THR A 77 2.89 0.66 -10.37
N SER A 78 3.36 -0.32 -11.17
CA SER A 78 3.15 -0.30 -12.63
C SER A 78 1.67 -0.51 -12.96
N SER A 79 1.16 0.27 -13.89
CA SER A 79 -0.24 0.17 -14.35
C SER A 79 -0.56 -1.15 -15.06
N THR A 80 0.45 -1.90 -15.50
CA THR A 80 0.28 -3.26 -16.03
C THR A 80 0.09 -4.30 -14.93
N GLY A 81 0.45 -3.95 -13.68
CA GLY A 81 0.38 -4.84 -12.52
C GLY A 81 1.58 -5.78 -12.39
N LYS A 82 1.57 -6.53 -11.29
CA LYS A 82 2.40 -7.72 -11.10
C LYS A 82 1.60 -8.92 -11.58
N TYR A 83 2.12 -9.66 -12.54
CA TYR A 83 1.43 -10.87 -13.05
C TYR A 83 1.50 -12.02 -12.03
N THR A 84 0.41 -12.76 -11.91
CA THR A 84 0.31 -13.97 -11.10
C THR A 84 -0.70 -14.96 -11.74
N ASN A 85 -0.41 -16.25 -11.61
CA ASN A 85 -1.33 -17.34 -11.96
C ASN A 85 -1.81 -18.12 -10.73
N SER A 86 -1.51 -17.62 -9.53
CA SER A 86 -1.83 -18.26 -8.27
C SER A 86 -2.44 -17.29 -7.28
N SER A 87 -3.07 -17.83 -6.25
CA SER A 87 -3.63 -17.01 -5.17
C SER A 87 -2.54 -16.14 -4.54
N THR A 88 -2.82 -14.85 -4.43
CA THR A 88 -1.87 -13.84 -3.94
C THR A 88 -2.44 -13.12 -2.74
N TYR A 89 -1.75 -13.23 -1.60
CA TYR A 89 -2.08 -12.48 -0.40
C TYR A 89 -1.57 -11.04 -0.51
N VAL A 90 -2.48 -10.08 -0.40
CA VAL A 90 -2.21 -8.64 -0.50
C VAL A 90 -2.44 -8.00 0.85
N TYR A 91 -1.47 -7.23 1.32
CA TYR A 91 -1.55 -6.52 2.60
C TYR A 91 -0.84 -5.17 2.52
N ALA A 92 -1.14 -4.30 3.46
CA ALA A 92 -0.45 -3.03 3.60
C ALA A 92 0.34 -2.98 4.91
N SER A 93 1.31 -2.09 4.96
CA SER A 93 2.08 -1.75 6.16
C SER A 93 2.16 -0.24 6.32
N ASP A 94 2.08 0.19 7.56
CA ASP A 94 2.27 1.56 8.00
C ASP A 94 2.98 1.55 9.35
N SER A 95 3.96 2.42 9.54
CA SER A 95 4.86 2.37 10.69
C SER A 95 4.41 3.21 11.88
N MET A 96 3.41 4.09 11.70
CA MET A 96 3.06 5.04 12.73
C MET A 96 1.62 4.91 13.23
N SER A 97 0.62 5.28 12.42
CA SER A 97 -0.79 5.17 12.83
C SER A 97 -1.34 3.76 12.62
N GLY A 98 -0.67 2.99 11.77
CA GLY A 98 -1.09 1.65 11.36
C GLY A 98 -2.19 1.68 10.30
N VAL A 99 -2.32 0.57 9.60
CA VAL A 99 -3.30 0.44 8.50
C VAL A 99 -4.73 0.45 9.06
N ASP A 100 -5.59 1.27 8.45
CA ASP A 100 -7.05 1.27 8.66
C ASP A 100 -7.70 0.24 7.75
N ALA A 101 -7.53 0.39 6.44
CA ALA A 101 -8.10 -0.54 5.46
C ALA A 101 -7.36 -0.54 4.13
N ILE A 102 -7.49 -1.67 3.42
CA ILE A 102 -7.20 -1.82 2.00
C ILE A 102 -8.51 -1.74 1.23
N TYR A 103 -8.46 -1.08 0.11
CA TYR A 103 -9.55 -0.98 -0.84
C TYR A 103 -9.15 -1.66 -2.14
N MET A 104 -10.01 -2.55 -2.64
CA MET A 104 -9.76 -3.33 -3.85
C MET A 104 -10.86 -3.08 -4.88
N LYS A 105 -10.46 -2.93 -6.14
CA LYS A 105 -11.32 -2.94 -7.30
C LYS A 105 -10.99 -4.15 -8.15
N THR A 106 -11.97 -5.01 -8.40
CA THR A 106 -11.85 -6.22 -9.23
C THR A 106 -11.95 -5.89 -10.71
N PRO A 107 -11.47 -6.77 -11.61
CA PRO A 107 -11.65 -6.60 -13.05
C PRO A 107 -13.13 -6.37 -13.41
N GLY A 108 -13.39 -5.37 -14.25
CA GLY A 108 -14.76 -5.00 -14.67
C GLY A 108 -15.57 -4.19 -13.66
N SER A 109 -15.10 -4.01 -12.41
CA SER A 109 -15.78 -3.15 -11.44
C SER A 109 -15.47 -1.67 -11.67
N SER A 110 -16.43 -0.81 -11.38
CA SER A 110 -16.24 0.66 -11.35
C SER A 110 -15.89 1.21 -9.97
N SER A 111 -16.07 0.43 -8.89
CA SER A 111 -15.94 0.88 -7.52
C SER A 111 -14.94 0.04 -6.71
N TYR A 112 -14.37 0.64 -5.67
CA TYR A 112 -13.52 -0.02 -4.69
C TYR A 112 -14.36 -0.54 -3.51
N GLY A 113 -14.12 -1.78 -3.11
CA GLY A 113 -14.65 -2.37 -1.89
C GLY A 113 -13.62 -2.35 -0.76
N ASN A 114 -14.08 -2.18 0.48
CA ASN A 114 -13.23 -2.28 1.67
C ASN A 114 -12.95 -3.77 1.98
N MET A 115 -11.66 -4.13 2.11
CA MET A 115 -11.18 -5.50 2.35
C MET A 115 -10.62 -5.70 3.76
N GLY A 116 -10.77 -4.73 4.67
CA GLY A 116 -10.05 -4.74 5.94
C GLY A 116 -8.56 -4.46 5.74
N THR A 117 -7.71 -5.01 6.59
CA THR A 117 -6.25 -4.73 6.56
C THR A 117 -5.45 -5.64 5.61
N SER A 118 -6.09 -6.66 5.07
CA SER A 118 -5.49 -7.60 4.10
C SER A 118 -6.59 -8.30 3.28
N THR A 119 -6.19 -8.86 2.14
CA THR A 119 -7.09 -9.65 1.29
C THR A 119 -6.30 -10.69 0.50
N THR A 120 -6.99 -11.66 -0.09
CA THR A 120 -6.39 -12.62 -1.04
C THR A 120 -7.12 -12.52 -2.37
N VAL A 121 -6.37 -12.24 -3.43
CA VAL A 121 -6.85 -12.46 -4.79
C VAL A 121 -6.72 -13.96 -5.05
N SER A 122 -7.85 -14.66 -5.14
CA SER A 122 -7.87 -16.11 -5.37
C SER A 122 -7.50 -16.45 -6.81
N SER A 123 -6.79 -17.56 -7.01
CA SER A 123 -6.53 -18.13 -8.35
C SER A 123 -7.82 -18.58 -9.07
N SER A 124 -8.92 -18.74 -8.35
CA SER A 124 -10.26 -18.98 -8.93
C SER A 124 -11.05 -17.68 -9.17
N GLY A 125 -10.44 -16.52 -8.93
CA GLY A 125 -11.05 -15.22 -9.17
C GLY A 125 -11.14 -14.87 -10.66
N THR A 126 -11.73 -13.73 -10.96
CA THR A 126 -11.82 -13.20 -12.32
C THR A 126 -10.43 -12.82 -12.84
N ASN A 127 -10.01 -13.38 -13.98
CA ASN A 127 -8.78 -12.95 -14.64
C ASN A 127 -8.84 -11.48 -15.05
N GLY A 128 -7.71 -10.79 -14.92
CA GLY A 128 -7.60 -9.39 -15.27
C GLY A 128 -6.93 -8.54 -14.20
N LEU A 129 -7.02 -7.23 -14.37
CA LEU A 129 -6.33 -6.25 -13.55
C LEU A 129 -7.14 -5.89 -12.31
N TYR A 130 -6.57 -6.18 -11.16
CA TYR A 130 -7.02 -5.71 -9.84
C TYR A 130 -6.27 -4.43 -9.49
N SER A 131 -6.97 -3.48 -8.91
CA SER A 131 -6.39 -2.23 -8.43
C SER A 131 -6.61 -2.08 -6.93
N PHE A 132 -5.63 -1.53 -6.23
CA PHE A 132 -5.64 -1.41 -4.78
C PHE A 132 -5.15 -0.04 -4.33
N TYR A 133 -5.63 0.41 -3.21
CA TYR A 133 -5.00 1.44 -2.39
C TYR A 133 -5.25 1.11 -0.91
N ALA A 134 -4.42 1.67 -0.05
CA ALA A 134 -4.58 1.54 1.40
C ALA A 134 -4.81 2.91 2.04
N LYS A 135 -5.50 2.91 3.16
CA LYS A 135 -5.69 4.04 4.05
C LYS A 135 -5.19 3.67 5.44
N ASP A 136 -4.50 4.58 6.11
CA ASP A 136 -4.11 4.44 7.50
C ASP A 136 -5.13 5.06 8.46
N LYS A 137 -4.90 4.88 9.75
CA LYS A 137 -5.79 5.41 10.80
C LYS A 137 -5.68 6.93 10.98
N ALA A 138 -4.63 7.57 10.48
CA ALA A 138 -4.49 9.02 10.45
C ALA A 138 -5.23 9.65 9.25
N GLY A 139 -5.60 8.84 8.25
CA GLY A 139 -6.36 9.26 7.09
C GLY A 139 -5.51 9.41 5.82
N ASN A 140 -4.19 9.11 5.86
CA ASN A 140 -3.36 9.16 4.67
C ASN A 140 -3.69 8.01 3.72
N ILE A 141 -3.66 8.29 2.42
CA ILE A 141 -4.03 7.34 1.37
C ILE A 141 -2.81 7.07 0.50
N SER A 142 -2.51 5.79 0.28
CA SER A 142 -1.44 5.36 -0.61
C SER A 142 -1.75 5.70 -2.08
N ARG A 143 -0.71 5.63 -2.93
CA ARG A 143 -0.92 5.55 -4.38
C ARG A 143 -1.70 4.28 -4.73
N THR A 144 -2.19 4.19 -5.97
CA THR A 144 -2.80 2.97 -6.51
C THR A 144 -1.73 1.95 -6.87
N TYR A 145 -2.01 0.68 -6.55
CA TYR A 145 -1.20 -0.49 -6.87
C TYR A 145 -2.03 -1.47 -7.70
N PHE A 146 -1.35 -2.38 -8.40
CA PHE A 146 -1.97 -3.27 -9.37
C PHE A 146 -1.44 -4.70 -9.26
N LEU A 147 -2.34 -5.67 -9.50
CA LEU A 147 -2.06 -7.09 -9.64
C LEU A 147 -2.86 -7.62 -10.84
N TYR A 148 -2.20 -8.34 -11.75
CA TYR A 148 -2.87 -8.96 -12.87
C TYR A 148 -2.96 -10.48 -12.63
N LEU A 149 -4.17 -10.98 -12.42
CA LEU A 149 -4.43 -12.42 -12.35
C LEU A 149 -4.64 -12.97 -13.75
N ASP A 150 -3.84 -13.97 -14.10
CA ASP A 150 -3.99 -14.71 -15.35
C ASP A 150 -3.76 -16.20 -15.09
N THR A 151 -4.83 -16.97 -15.14
CA THR A 151 -4.82 -18.43 -14.95
C THR A 151 -5.08 -19.17 -16.25
N VAL A 152 -5.22 -18.44 -17.37
CA VAL A 152 -5.41 -19.02 -18.69
C VAL A 152 -4.06 -19.46 -19.24
N LYS A 153 -3.99 -20.68 -19.73
CA LYS A 153 -2.78 -21.18 -20.37
C LYS A 153 -2.70 -20.69 -21.82
N PRO A 154 -1.51 -20.38 -22.32
CA PRO A 154 -1.33 -20.06 -23.72
C PRO A 154 -1.73 -21.24 -24.63
N THR A 155 -2.21 -20.92 -25.80
CA THR A 155 -2.56 -21.89 -26.86
C THR A 155 -1.53 -21.81 -27.98
N GLY A 156 -0.96 -22.96 -28.36
CA GLY A 156 0.01 -23.05 -29.45
C GLY A 156 -0.57 -23.76 -30.67
N THR A 157 -0.17 -23.35 -31.86
CA THR A 157 -0.51 -23.98 -33.14
C THR A 157 0.71 -24.15 -34.02
N ILE A 158 0.77 -25.26 -34.73
CA ILE A 158 1.78 -25.55 -35.76
C ILE A 158 1.07 -25.61 -37.11
N LYS A 159 1.55 -24.83 -38.09
CA LYS A 159 0.99 -24.75 -39.42
C LYS A 159 2.07 -24.99 -40.48
N ASN A 160 1.72 -25.67 -41.58
CA ASN A 160 2.57 -25.79 -42.74
C ASN A 160 2.56 -24.51 -43.60
N SER A 161 3.37 -24.46 -44.65
CA SER A 161 3.48 -23.30 -45.55
C SER A 161 2.16 -22.92 -46.23
N ASN A 162 1.20 -23.85 -46.33
CA ASN A 162 -0.12 -23.59 -46.88
C ASN A 162 -1.14 -23.12 -45.82
N GLY A 163 -0.70 -22.91 -44.58
CA GLY A 163 -1.54 -22.47 -43.48
C GLY A 163 -2.37 -23.56 -42.80
N ALA A 164 -2.25 -24.81 -43.22
CA ALA A 164 -2.96 -25.95 -42.63
C ALA A 164 -2.29 -26.34 -41.29
N GLU A 165 -3.10 -26.65 -40.29
CA GLU A 165 -2.63 -27.16 -39.00
C GLU A 165 -2.12 -28.59 -39.14
N ILE A 166 -0.96 -28.89 -38.58
CA ILE A 166 -0.26 -30.17 -38.74
C ILE A 166 0.00 -30.87 -37.39
N THR A 167 -0.74 -30.54 -36.35
CA THR A 167 -0.61 -31.19 -35.05
C THR A 167 -0.84 -32.68 -35.14
N GLY A 168 0.19 -33.49 -34.78
CA GLY A 168 0.14 -34.94 -34.84
C GLY A 168 0.23 -35.55 -36.25
N SER A 169 0.49 -34.77 -37.30
CA SER A 169 0.57 -35.22 -38.71
C SER A 169 2.01 -35.12 -39.24
N TYR A 170 2.28 -35.88 -40.32
CA TYR A 170 3.54 -35.77 -41.04
C TYR A 170 3.46 -34.62 -42.07
N THR A 171 4.58 -33.93 -42.26
CA THR A 171 4.72 -32.93 -43.32
C THR A 171 6.11 -32.99 -43.93
N ASN A 172 6.19 -32.77 -45.23
CA ASN A 172 7.43 -32.56 -46.00
C ASN A 172 7.65 -31.07 -46.32
N GLN A 173 6.79 -30.19 -45.79
CA GLN A 173 6.83 -28.74 -46.01
C GLN A 173 7.43 -28.01 -44.82
N ALA A 174 7.90 -26.81 -45.10
CA ALA A 174 8.24 -25.87 -44.02
C ALA A 174 7.02 -25.63 -43.12
N PHE A 175 7.26 -25.42 -41.85
CA PHE A 175 6.22 -25.16 -40.86
C PHE A 175 6.54 -23.96 -40.01
N SER A 176 5.51 -23.34 -39.47
CA SER A 176 5.58 -22.28 -38.48
C SER A 176 4.93 -22.71 -37.17
N TYR A 177 5.45 -22.25 -36.07
CA TYR A 177 4.85 -22.42 -34.75
C TYR A 177 4.50 -21.05 -34.17
N SER A 178 3.29 -20.89 -33.70
CA SER A 178 2.82 -19.70 -33.02
C SER A 178 2.08 -20.06 -31.75
N ALA A 179 2.08 -19.13 -30.78
CA ALA A 179 1.26 -19.23 -29.60
C ALA A 179 0.56 -17.90 -29.33
N THR A 180 -0.59 -17.99 -28.71
CA THR A 180 -1.37 -16.84 -28.29
C THR A 180 -1.80 -17.00 -26.82
N ASP A 181 -1.84 -15.91 -26.12
CA ASP A 181 -2.36 -15.81 -24.78
C ASP A 181 -3.09 -14.47 -24.65
N SER A 182 -4.31 -14.50 -24.10
CA SER A 182 -5.17 -13.32 -24.03
C SER A 182 -4.98 -12.49 -22.76
N GLY A 183 -4.22 -13.02 -21.79
CA GLY A 183 -4.01 -12.39 -20.49
C GLY A 183 -2.64 -11.74 -20.36
N SER A 184 -1.68 -12.52 -19.87
CA SER A 184 -0.31 -12.03 -19.62
C SER A 184 0.58 -11.99 -20.87
N GLY A 185 0.12 -12.59 -21.97
CA GLY A 185 0.87 -12.70 -23.21
C GLY A 185 1.89 -13.84 -23.20
N ILE A 186 2.67 -13.94 -24.27
CA ILE A 186 3.68 -14.99 -24.47
C ILE A 186 5.05 -14.43 -24.06
N SER A 187 5.70 -15.07 -23.08
CA SER A 187 7.06 -14.72 -22.69
C SER A 187 8.12 -15.28 -23.63
N TYR A 188 7.98 -16.56 -24.01
CA TYR A 188 8.88 -17.24 -24.97
C TYR A 188 8.22 -18.48 -25.57
N LEU A 189 8.74 -18.92 -26.69
CA LEU A 189 8.42 -20.20 -27.33
C LEU A 189 9.61 -21.15 -27.20
N GLN A 190 9.32 -22.42 -26.93
CA GLN A 190 10.33 -23.45 -26.86
C GLN A 190 9.97 -24.64 -27.77
N TYR A 191 10.98 -25.26 -28.34
CA TYR A 191 10.87 -26.46 -29.13
C TYR A 191 11.93 -27.48 -28.72
N LYS A 192 11.69 -28.74 -29.07
CA LYS A 192 12.60 -29.85 -28.81
C LYS A 192 12.90 -30.59 -30.11
N LYS A 193 14.18 -30.77 -30.43
CA LYS A 193 14.60 -31.55 -31.61
C LYS A 193 14.43 -33.05 -31.30
N PRO A 194 14.19 -33.87 -32.34
CA PRO A 194 14.18 -35.33 -32.20
C PRO A 194 15.49 -35.80 -31.56
N GLY A 195 15.41 -36.72 -30.57
CA GLY A 195 16.56 -37.27 -29.86
C GLY A 195 17.21 -36.33 -28.81
N SER A 196 16.78 -35.08 -28.68
CA SER A 196 17.30 -34.16 -27.68
C SER A 196 16.53 -34.31 -26.35
N SER A 197 17.25 -34.25 -25.23
CA SER A 197 16.67 -34.13 -23.88
C SER A 197 16.34 -32.68 -23.50
N SER A 198 16.89 -31.70 -24.19
CA SER A 198 16.82 -30.28 -23.84
C SER A 198 15.83 -29.50 -24.71
N TRP A 199 15.15 -28.54 -24.11
CA TRP A 199 14.33 -27.54 -24.78
C TRP A 199 15.19 -26.39 -25.29
N LEU A 200 14.90 -25.92 -26.48
CA LEU A 200 15.55 -24.77 -27.12
C LEU A 200 14.55 -23.61 -27.18
N THR A 201 14.98 -22.40 -26.79
CA THR A 201 14.14 -21.21 -26.93
C THR A 201 14.19 -20.73 -28.39
N TYR A 202 13.03 -20.48 -28.97
CA TYR A 202 12.92 -19.87 -30.29
C TYR A 202 13.21 -18.37 -30.15
N THR A 203 14.18 -17.91 -30.91
CA THR A 203 14.48 -16.47 -31.11
C THR A 203 14.11 -16.14 -32.55
N SER A 204 13.19 -15.21 -32.75
CA SER A 204 12.80 -14.67 -34.05
C SER A 204 13.90 -13.77 -34.62
#